data_323f9813dbecb05de4afc32ae787d3fb
#
_entry.id   323f9813dbecb05de4afc32ae787d3fb
#
_cell.length_a   1.000
_cell.length_b   1.000
_cell.length_c   1.000
_cell.angle_alpha   90.00
_cell.angle_beta   90.00
_cell.angle_gamma   90.00
#
_symmetry.space_group_name_H-M   'P 1'
#
loop_
_entity.id
_entity.type
_entity.pdbx_description
1 polymer ?
#
loop_
_entity_poly.entity_id
_entity_poly.type
_entity_poly.pdbx_seq_one_letter_code
_entity_poly.pdbx_strand_id
1 'polypeptide(L)'
;MEVRARAPAKIILAGEHAVVHGSTAVAAAIDLYTYVSLSFPIPSENDETLKLQLKDVALEFSWPVARIRDVFPNLDSSVATSPSSCSLETLKSIACLVEEQKIPEAHIGLVSGVSAFLWLYTSIHGCKPAKAVVHSELPMGAGLGSSAALCVALSAAMLSLSDSVSMDFSHQAWQVFRDTELQLINKWAFEGEKIIHGKPSGVDNTVSTYGNLIKFKSGDLTRLKTNMPMKMLITNTRVGRNTKALVASVSERTLRHPSAMASVFDAVDSISNEVATIIQSPVGDDLAITEKEEKLGELMEMNQGLLQCMGVSHSSIETVLRTTEKYKLCSKLIGAGGGGCVLTLLPTCILSVICSYMLCMPFLFTLNSLSVYLQFQPNSYYLP
;
A
#
# COMPACT_ATOMS: atom_id res chain seq x y z
N MET A 1 -0.39 17.45 -22.90
CA MET A 1 0.63 17.29 -21.86
C MET A 1 0.33 16.00 -21.10
N GLU A 2 1.31 15.11 -20.95
CA GLU A 2 1.17 13.83 -20.22
C GLU A 2 2.21 13.78 -19.10
N VAL A 3 1.80 13.25 -17.96
CA VAL A 3 2.65 13.00 -16.79
C VAL A 3 2.46 11.56 -16.36
N ARG A 4 3.54 10.91 -15.93
CA ARG A 4 3.50 9.58 -15.33
C ARG A 4 4.04 9.62 -13.91
N ALA A 5 3.33 9.00 -12.99
CA ALA A 5 3.77 8.83 -11.62
C ALA A 5 3.70 7.36 -11.24
N ARG A 6 4.53 6.95 -10.29
CA ARG A 6 4.45 5.62 -9.69
C ARG A 6 4.59 5.70 -8.18
N ALA A 7 3.98 4.75 -7.50
CA ALA A 7 4.13 4.61 -6.06
C ALA A 7 4.37 3.15 -5.69
N PRO A 8 5.29 2.88 -4.75
CA PRO A 8 5.63 1.52 -4.35
C PRO A 8 4.53 0.87 -3.50
N ALA A 9 4.49 -0.45 -3.57
CA ALA A 9 3.81 -1.29 -2.60
C ALA A 9 4.51 -1.25 -1.25
N LYS A 10 3.86 -1.83 -0.23
CA LYS A 10 4.43 -1.94 1.11
C LYS A 10 4.19 -3.31 1.72
N ILE A 11 5.06 -3.65 2.66
CA ILE A 11 4.85 -4.75 3.61
C ILE A 11 4.92 -4.20 5.03
N ILE A 12 4.24 -4.86 5.97
CA ILE A 12 4.41 -4.60 7.40
C ILE A 12 5.29 -5.72 7.95
N LEU A 13 6.43 -5.34 8.51
CA LEU A 13 7.36 -6.27 9.14
C LEU A 13 6.90 -6.66 10.55
N ALA A 14 6.39 -5.69 11.32
CA ALA A 14 5.78 -5.87 12.64
C ALA A 14 4.82 -4.73 12.95
N GLY A 15 3.79 -4.98 13.77
CA GLY A 15 2.87 -3.94 14.23
C GLY A 15 1.47 -3.99 13.62
N GLU A 16 1.15 -5.01 12.82
CA GLU A 16 -0.19 -5.20 12.24
C GLU A 16 -1.25 -5.17 13.34
N HIS A 17 -2.40 -4.57 13.07
CA HIS A 17 -3.52 -4.34 13.98
C HIS A 17 -3.17 -3.51 15.22
N ALA A 18 -2.10 -3.83 15.94
CA ALA A 18 -1.70 -3.14 17.16
C ALA A 18 -1.44 -1.63 16.92
N VAL A 19 -0.99 -1.25 15.73
CA VAL A 19 -0.78 0.16 15.34
C VAL A 19 -2.05 1.00 15.42
N VAL A 20 -3.22 0.42 15.19
CA VAL A 20 -4.53 1.10 15.33
C VAL A 20 -4.85 1.37 16.80
N HIS A 21 -4.22 0.63 17.70
CA HIS A 21 -4.35 0.74 19.17
C HIS A 21 -3.16 1.49 19.81
N GLY A 22 -2.34 2.18 19.02
CA GLY A 22 -1.26 3.05 19.52
C GLY A 22 0.11 2.39 19.62
N SER A 23 0.25 1.10 19.25
CA SER A 23 1.56 0.42 19.21
C SER A 23 2.38 0.85 17.99
N THR A 24 3.68 0.60 18.06
CA THR A 24 4.61 0.84 16.95
C THR A 24 4.36 -0.14 15.80
N ALA A 25 4.45 0.35 14.56
CA ALA A 25 4.57 -0.48 13.37
C ALA A 25 5.89 -0.19 12.64
N VAL A 26 6.47 -1.24 12.06
CA VAL A 26 7.61 -1.15 11.15
C VAL A 26 7.17 -1.67 9.79
N ALA A 27 7.26 -0.82 8.79
CA ALA A 27 6.82 -1.13 7.44
C ALA A 27 7.88 -0.73 6.42
N ALA A 28 7.93 -1.45 5.32
CA ALA A 28 8.90 -1.25 4.26
C ALA A 28 8.20 -1.11 2.90
N ALA A 29 8.68 -0.18 2.08
CA ALA A 29 8.33 -0.17 0.67
C ALA A 29 9.01 -1.34 -0.05
N ILE A 30 8.34 -1.88 -1.05
CA ILE A 30 8.87 -2.96 -1.89
C ILE A 30 8.86 -2.54 -3.36
N ASP A 31 9.73 -3.14 -4.15
CA ASP A 31 9.96 -2.80 -5.56
C ASP A 31 8.89 -3.39 -6.50
N LEU A 32 7.63 -3.14 -6.13
CA LEU A 32 6.43 -3.39 -6.91
C LEU A 32 5.61 -2.11 -6.93
N TYR A 33 5.18 -1.66 -8.10
CA TYR A 33 4.63 -0.33 -8.24
C TYR A 33 3.20 -0.32 -8.81
N THR A 34 2.46 0.71 -8.44
CA THR A 34 1.30 1.18 -9.19
C THR A 34 1.72 2.41 -9.98
N TYR A 35 1.45 2.39 -11.28
CA TYR A 35 1.75 3.45 -12.24
C TYR A 35 0.46 4.15 -12.63
N VAL A 36 0.52 5.48 -12.70
CA VAL A 36 -0.56 6.33 -13.20
C VAL A 36 0.00 7.24 -14.28
N SER A 37 -0.61 7.21 -15.47
CA SER A 37 -0.38 8.21 -16.51
C SER A 37 -1.60 9.12 -16.57
N LEU A 38 -1.41 10.42 -16.49
CA LEU A 38 -2.45 11.44 -16.58
C LEU A 38 -2.14 12.38 -17.74
N SER A 39 -3.11 12.55 -18.65
CA SER A 39 -2.99 13.44 -19.79
C SER A 39 -4.23 14.30 -19.96
N PHE A 40 -4.03 15.55 -20.36
CA PHE A 40 -5.09 16.44 -20.80
C PHE A 40 -5.21 16.39 -22.33
N PRO A 41 -6.44 16.43 -22.91
CA PRO A 41 -6.63 16.42 -24.34
C PRO A 41 -6.00 17.66 -24.99
N ILE A 42 -5.60 17.51 -26.23
CA ILE A 42 -5.10 18.64 -27.03
C ILE A 42 -6.32 19.54 -27.39
N PRO A 43 -6.18 20.87 -27.38
CA PRO A 43 -7.31 21.80 -27.66
C PRO A 43 -8.04 21.57 -28.99
N SER A 44 -7.43 20.85 -29.93
CA SER A 44 -8.04 20.46 -31.21
C SER A 44 -8.96 19.23 -31.11
N GLU A 45 -8.92 18.49 -30.03
CA GLU A 45 -9.79 17.36 -29.75
C GLU A 45 -10.98 17.83 -28.92
N ASN A 46 -12.18 17.79 -29.50
CA ASN A 46 -13.44 18.13 -28.80
C ASN A 46 -13.85 17.02 -27.80
N ASP A 47 -12.89 16.40 -27.11
CA ASP A 47 -13.16 15.38 -26.10
C ASP A 47 -13.40 16.04 -24.73
N GLU A 48 -14.65 16.25 -24.39
CA GLU A 48 -15.09 16.81 -23.10
C GLU A 48 -15.43 15.69 -22.10
N THR A 49 -14.56 14.67 -22.00
CA THR A 49 -14.77 13.55 -21.08
C THR A 49 -13.60 13.38 -20.10
N LEU A 50 -13.92 12.96 -18.89
CA LEU A 50 -12.97 12.40 -17.94
C LEU A 50 -12.95 10.88 -18.10
N LYS A 51 -11.80 10.31 -18.40
CA LYS A 51 -11.62 8.86 -18.61
C LYS A 51 -10.68 8.28 -17.56
N LEU A 52 -11.04 7.08 -17.08
CA LEU A 52 -10.18 6.25 -16.23
C LEU A 52 -10.05 4.87 -16.84
N GLN A 53 -8.85 4.48 -17.24
CA GLN A 53 -8.54 3.17 -17.77
C GLN A 53 -7.73 2.35 -16.77
N LEU A 54 -8.23 1.17 -16.41
CA LEU A 54 -7.55 0.19 -15.56
C LEU A 54 -7.02 -0.95 -16.45
N LYS A 55 -5.73 -0.91 -16.79
CA LYS A 55 -5.12 -1.83 -17.78
C LYS A 55 -5.20 -3.29 -17.35
N ASP A 56 -4.97 -3.57 -16.07
CA ASP A 56 -4.81 -4.94 -15.55
C ASP A 56 -6.11 -5.75 -15.55
N VAL A 57 -7.24 -5.05 -15.56
CA VAL A 57 -8.58 -5.65 -15.58
C VAL A 57 -9.33 -5.33 -16.87
N ALA A 58 -8.69 -4.65 -17.82
CA ALA A 58 -9.25 -4.23 -19.11
C ALA A 58 -10.58 -3.47 -18.98
N LEU A 59 -10.70 -2.60 -17.96
CA LEU A 59 -11.87 -1.76 -17.73
C LEU A 59 -11.56 -0.30 -18.06
N GLU A 60 -12.52 0.37 -18.67
CA GLU A 60 -12.48 1.81 -18.94
C GLU A 60 -13.79 2.45 -18.50
N PHE A 61 -13.68 3.55 -17.78
CA PHE A 61 -14.77 4.38 -17.28
C PHE A 61 -14.70 5.75 -17.94
N SER A 62 -15.85 6.32 -18.28
CA SER A 62 -15.92 7.61 -18.97
C SER A 62 -17.10 8.44 -18.45
N TRP A 63 -16.81 9.68 -18.08
CA TRP A 63 -17.80 10.63 -17.60
C TRP A 63 -17.75 11.91 -18.44
N PRO A 64 -18.87 12.35 -19.06
CA PRO A 64 -18.94 13.69 -19.65
C PRO A 64 -18.66 14.76 -18.58
N VAL A 65 -17.82 15.74 -18.89
CA VAL A 65 -17.50 16.84 -17.97
C VAL A 65 -18.76 17.60 -17.53
N ALA A 66 -19.73 17.76 -18.46
CA ALA A 66 -21.03 18.34 -18.12
C ALA A 66 -21.74 17.57 -17.00
N ARG A 67 -21.72 16.20 -17.07
CA ARG A 67 -22.34 15.36 -16.03
C ARG A 67 -21.66 15.51 -14.68
N ILE A 68 -20.32 15.66 -14.66
CA ILE A 68 -19.58 15.90 -13.43
C ILE A 68 -19.98 17.27 -12.83
N ARG A 69 -20.10 18.29 -13.66
CA ARG A 69 -20.56 19.64 -13.22
C ARG A 69 -21.97 19.64 -12.64
N ASP A 70 -22.88 18.87 -13.24
CA ASP A 70 -24.26 18.75 -12.74
C ASP A 70 -24.29 18.14 -11.33
N VAL A 71 -23.41 17.17 -11.07
CA VAL A 71 -23.33 16.48 -9.79
C VAL A 71 -22.58 17.30 -8.73
N PHE A 72 -21.66 18.17 -9.17
CA PHE A 72 -20.85 19.05 -8.31
C PHE A 72 -21.02 20.54 -8.66
N PRO A 73 -22.20 21.13 -8.50
CA PRO A 73 -22.48 22.49 -8.93
C PRO A 73 -21.65 23.57 -8.22
N ASN A 74 -21.11 23.27 -7.04
CA ASN A 74 -20.31 24.18 -6.22
C ASN A 74 -18.80 23.90 -6.30
N LEU A 75 -18.33 23.06 -7.23
CA LEU A 75 -16.90 22.87 -7.48
C LEU A 75 -16.39 24.12 -8.21
N ASP A 76 -16.02 25.11 -7.44
CA ASP A 76 -15.32 26.28 -7.95
C ASP A 76 -14.06 25.83 -8.70
N SER A 77 -13.75 26.55 -9.77
CA SER A 77 -12.56 26.34 -10.59
C SER A 77 -11.24 26.63 -9.84
N SER A 78 -11.29 26.91 -8.55
CA SER A 78 -10.12 27.05 -7.69
C SER A 78 -9.62 25.67 -7.25
N VAL A 79 -8.50 25.28 -7.78
CA VAL A 79 -7.71 24.14 -7.32
C VAL A 79 -7.61 24.18 -5.80
N ALA A 80 -8.05 23.12 -5.14
CA ALA A 80 -7.93 23.04 -3.69
C ALA A 80 -6.44 22.99 -3.32
N THR A 81 -5.91 24.07 -2.79
CA THR A 81 -4.51 24.18 -2.36
C THR A 81 -4.20 23.34 -1.11
N SER A 82 -5.23 22.87 -0.41
CA SER A 82 -5.11 22.06 0.78
C SER A 82 -6.04 20.84 0.75
N PRO A 83 -5.54 19.66 1.13
CA PRO A 83 -6.34 18.45 1.23
C PRO A 83 -7.51 18.62 2.22
N SER A 84 -8.69 18.17 1.81
CA SER A 84 -9.89 18.15 2.65
C SER A 84 -10.55 16.76 2.60
N SER A 85 -11.29 16.41 3.65
CA SER A 85 -12.02 15.15 3.66
C SER A 85 -13.29 15.24 2.80
N CYS A 86 -13.59 14.16 2.09
CA CYS A 86 -14.82 14.03 1.31
C CYS A 86 -16.03 14.09 2.24
N SER A 87 -17.00 14.98 1.96
CA SER A 87 -18.25 15.03 2.72
C SER A 87 -19.16 13.84 2.37
N LEU A 88 -20.08 13.51 3.27
CA LEU A 88 -21.07 12.45 2.99
C LEU A 88 -21.95 12.75 1.78
N GLU A 89 -22.28 14.03 1.53
CA GLU A 89 -23.04 14.47 0.36
C GLU A 89 -22.22 14.25 -0.91
N THR A 90 -20.98 14.70 -0.92
CA THR A 90 -20.06 14.49 -2.03
C THR A 90 -19.85 13.01 -2.32
N LEU A 91 -19.71 12.17 -1.27
CA LEU A 91 -19.55 10.74 -1.45
C LEU A 91 -20.79 10.09 -2.08
N LYS A 92 -22.01 10.54 -1.73
CA LYS A 92 -23.24 10.08 -2.39
C LYS A 92 -23.29 10.51 -3.86
N SER A 93 -22.89 11.73 -4.16
CA SER A 93 -22.78 12.24 -5.52
C SER A 93 -21.79 11.43 -6.37
N ILE A 94 -20.64 11.10 -5.81
CA ILE A 94 -19.66 10.21 -6.46
C ILE A 94 -20.24 8.81 -6.67
N ALA A 95 -20.95 8.27 -5.69
CA ALA A 95 -21.57 6.95 -5.82
C ALA A 95 -22.53 6.89 -7.02
N CYS A 96 -23.35 7.93 -7.25
CA CYS A 96 -24.21 8.01 -8.45
C CYS A 96 -23.40 7.94 -9.76
N LEU A 97 -22.28 8.69 -9.85
CA LEU A 97 -21.42 8.66 -11.05
C LEU A 97 -20.77 7.30 -11.28
N VAL A 98 -20.43 6.59 -10.19
CA VAL A 98 -19.83 5.25 -10.26
C VAL A 98 -20.88 4.19 -10.63
N GLU A 99 -22.10 4.28 -10.10
CA GLU A 99 -23.20 3.39 -10.42
C GLU A 99 -23.60 3.46 -11.91
N GLU A 100 -23.54 4.65 -12.51
CA GLU A 100 -23.77 4.85 -13.94
C GLU A 100 -22.82 4.03 -14.82
N GLN A 101 -21.63 3.68 -14.34
CA GLN A 101 -20.61 2.90 -15.08
C GLN A 101 -20.90 1.41 -15.09
N LYS A 102 -21.86 0.90 -14.30
CA LYS A 102 -22.29 -0.52 -14.25
C LYS A 102 -21.10 -1.50 -14.07
N ILE A 103 -20.28 -1.25 -13.05
CA ILE A 103 -19.12 -2.10 -12.75
C ILE A 103 -19.56 -3.55 -12.57
N PRO A 104 -18.97 -4.53 -13.28
CA PRO A 104 -19.32 -5.93 -13.15
C PRO A 104 -19.16 -6.45 -11.70
N GLU A 105 -20.04 -7.36 -11.26
CA GLU A 105 -19.98 -7.94 -9.91
C GLU A 105 -18.60 -8.53 -9.56
N ALA A 106 -17.95 -9.18 -10.53
CA ALA A 106 -16.59 -9.72 -10.37
C ALA A 106 -15.55 -8.64 -10.00
N HIS A 107 -15.85 -7.36 -10.24
CA HIS A 107 -14.97 -6.23 -10.01
C HIS A 107 -15.53 -5.21 -9.00
N ILE A 108 -16.53 -5.60 -8.20
CA ILE A 108 -17.18 -4.72 -7.20
C ILE A 108 -16.18 -4.07 -6.24
N GLY A 109 -15.06 -4.75 -5.96
CA GLY A 109 -13.96 -4.22 -5.14
C GLY A 109 -13.28 -2.96 -5.70
N LEU A 110 -13.47 -2.64 -7.00
CA LEU A 110 -12.92 -1.44 -7.63
C LEU A 110 -13.74 -0.19 -7.37
N VAL A 111 -15.00 -0.32 -6.97
CA VAL A 111 -15.94 0.81 -6.74
C VAL A 111 -15.32 1.88 -5.86
N SER A 112 -14.72 1.48 -4.73
CA SER A 112 -14.10 2.43 -3.80
C SER A 112 -12.84 3.10 -4.38
N GLY A 113 -12.04 2.38 -5.18
CA GLY A 113 -10.88 2.93 -5.89
C GLY A 113 -11.28 3.95 -6.97
N VAL A 114 -12.34 3.64 -7.74
CA VAL A 114 -12.92 4.57 -8.73
C VAL A 114 -13.50 5.82 -8.05
N SER A 115 -14.16 5.63 -6.89
CA SER A 115 -14.66 6.74 -6.08
C SER A 115 -13.53 7.63 -5.56
N ALA A 116 -12.44 7.04 -5.08
CA ALA A 116 -11.26 7.79 -4.65
C ALA A 116 -10.61 8.56 -5.82
N PHE A 117 -10.53 7.97 -7.01
CA PHE A 117 -10.07 8.66 -8.22
C PHE A 117 -10.92 9.88 -8.52
N LEU A 118 -12.26 9.74 -8.59
CA LEU A 118 -13.16 10.85 -8.88
C LEU A 118 -13.02 11.97 -7.85
N TRP A 119 -12.96 11.63 -6.56
CA TRP A 119 -12.76 12.60 -5.50
C TRP A 119 -11.45 13.37 -5.63
N LEU A 120 -10.33 12.64 -5.75
CA LEU A 120 -9.01 13.25 -5.88
C LEU A 120 -8.94 14.15 -7.13
N TYR A 121 -9.43 13.64 -8.25
CA TYR A 121 -9.39 14.37 -9.51
C TYR A 121 -10.22 15.66 -9.45
N THR A 122 -11.48 15.56 -9.04
CA THR A 122 -12.38 16.72 -8.98
C THR A 122 -11.91 17.75 -7.94
N SER A 123 -11.31 17.31 -6.84
CA SER A 123 -10.75 18.22 -5.82
C SER A 123 -9.49 18.94 -6.28
N ILE A 124 -8.63 18.31 -7.09
CA ILE A 124 -7.35 18.90 -7.52
C ILE A 124 -7.48 19.65 -8.84
N HIS A 125 -8.26 19.14 -9.80
CA HIS A 125 -8.37 19.70 -11.15
C HIS A 125 -9.75 20.25 -11.50
N GLY A 126 -10.74 20.04 -10.62
CA GLY A 126 -12.13 20.43 -10.91
C GLY A 126 -12.73 19.56 -12.02
N CYS A 127 -13.59 20.21 -12.84
CA CYS A 127 -14.29 19.51 -13.92
C CYS A 127 -13.58 19.74 -15.27
N LYS A 128 -12.33 19.28 -15.39
CA LYS A 128 -11.58 19.35 -16.65
C LYS A 128 -11.60 17.98 -17.35
N PRO A 129 -11.61 17.95 -18.71
CA PRO A 129 -11.43 16.69 -19.43
C PRO A 129 -10.01 16.17 -19.25
N ALA A 130 -9.87 14.84 -19.08
CA ALA A 130 -8.58 14.19 -18.95
C ALA A 130 -8.69 12.69 -19.19
N LYS A 131 -7.55 12.05 -19.44
CA LYS A 131 -7.42 10.60 -19.45
C LYS A 131 -6.39 10.17 -18.40
N ALA A 132 -6.85 9.37 -17.43
CA ALA A 132 -6.01 8.68 -16.47
C ALA A 132 -5.89 7.19 -16.86
N VAL A 133 -4.68 6.67 -16.89
CA VAL A 133 -4.40 5.26 -17.16
C VAL A 133 -3.66 4.68 -15.97
N VAL A 134 -4.20 3.63 -15.38
CA VAL A 134 -3.62 2.94 -14.21
C VAL A 134 -3.14 1.55 -14.63
N HIS A 135 -1.93 1.21 -14.21
CA HIS A 135 -1.35 -0.13 -14.29
C HIS A 135 -0.72 -0.48 -12.94
N SER A 136 -0.94 -1.68 -12.43
CA SER A 136 -0.44 -2.10 -11.13
C SER A 136 0.20 -3.48 -11.20
N GLU A 137 1.45 -3.59 -10.73
CA GLU A 137 2.13 -4.88 -10.54
C GLU A 137 1.60 -5.64 -9.30
N LEU A 138 0.70 -5.01 -8.54
CA LEU A 138 0.20 -5.51 -7.26
C LEU A 138 -1.04 -6.35 -7.43
N PRO A 139 -1.10 -7.57 -6.88
CA PRO A 139 -2.35 -8.32 -6.82
C PRO A 139 -3.35 -7.59 -5.91
N MET A 140 -4.58 -7.42 -6.40
CA MET A 140 -5.65 -6.76 -5.63
C MET A 140 -5.98 -7.53 -4.36
N GLY A 141 -6.20 -6.82 -3.26
CA GLY A 141 -6.64 -7.40 -1.98
C GLY A 141 -5.59 -8.26 -1.27
N ALA A 142 -4.36 -8.34 -1.78
CA ALA A 142 -3.30 -9.20 -1.24
C ALA A 142 -2.62 -8.65 0.04
N GLY A 143 -2.89 -7.41 0.43
CA GLY A 143 -2.32 -6.79 1.64
C GLY A 143 -1.02 -6.06 1.46
N LEU A 144 -0.64 -5.87 0.23
CA LEU A 144 0.59 -5.19 -0.15
C LEU A 144 0.41 -3.66 -0.30
N GLY A 145 -0.72 -3.11 0.14
CA GLY A 145 -0.99 -1.68 0.09
C GLY A 145 -1.35 -1.15 -1.30
N SER A 146 -2.03 -1.96 -2.14
CA SER A 146 -2.39 -1.54 -3.50
C SER A 146 -3.29 -0.30 -3.53
N SER A 147 -4.20 -0.13 -2.56
CA SER A 147 -5.03 1.07 -2.43
C SER A 147 -4.20 2.32 -2.14
N ALA A 148 -3.26 2.21 -1.21
CA ALA A 148 -2.36 3.32 -0.86
C ALA A 148 -1.44 3.68 -2.03
N ALA A 149 -0.84 2.68 -2.69
CA ALA A 149 -0.03 2.90 -3.89
C ALA A 149 -0.84 3.58 -5.01
N LEU A 150 -2.12 3.20 -5.20
CA LEU A 150 -3.02 3.86 -6.13
C LEU A 150 -3.26 5.32 -5.73
N CYS A 151 -3.66 5.59 -4.48
CA CYS A 151 -3.95 6.95 -4.01
C CYS A 151 -2.71 7.85 -4.09
N VAL A 152 -1.53 7.31 -3.75
CA VAL A 152 -0.26 8.06 -3.83
C VAL A 152 0.12 8.35 -5.28
N ALA A 153 0.06 7.36 -6.18
CA ALA A 153 0.40 7.55 -7.59
C ALA A 153 -0.59 8.51 -8.29
N LEU A 154 -1.90 8.42 -7.97
CA LEU A 154 -2.92 9.37 -8.45
C LEU A 154 -2.63 10.79 -7.95
N SER A 155 -2.43 10.96 -6.64
CA SER A 155 -2.13 12.27 -6.06
C SER A 155 -0.86 12.87 -6.64
N ALA A 156 0.19 12.07 -6.81
CA ALA A 156 1.44 12.50 -7.42
C ALA A 156 1.25 12.97 -8.86
N ALA A 157 0.57 12.18 -9.70
CA ALA A 157 0.30 12.54 -11.10
C ALA A 157 -0.56 13.82 -11.20
N MET A 158 -1.61 13.92 -10.38
CA MET A 158 -2.51 15.07 -10.40
C MET A 158 -1.81 16.34 -9.93
N LEU A 159 -1.06 16.28 -8.81
CA LEU A 159 -0.36 17.44 -8.28
C LEU A 159 0.76 17.92 -9.20
N SER A 160 1.42 17.02 -9.93
CA SER A 160 2.45 17.38 -10.91
C SER A 160 1.93 18.21 -12.09
N LEU A 161 0.63 18.13 -12.38
CA LEU A 161 -0.04 18.95 -13.39
C LEU A 161 -0.82 20.14 -12.79
N SER A 162 -0.65 20.40 -11.50
CA SER A 162 -1.21 21.54 -10.80
C SER A 162 -0.13 22.56 -10.47
N ASP A 163 -0.55 23.80 -10.17
CA ASP A 163 0.37 24.86 -9.74
C ASP A 163 0.99 24.61 -8.34
N SER A 164 0.57 23.54 -7.66
CA SER A 164 1.00 23.21 -6.30
C SER A 164 2.37 22.53 -6.24
N VAL A 165 2.88 22.02 -7.36
CA VAL A 165 4.17 21.33 -7.46
C VAL A 165 4.95 21.88 -8.64
N SER A 166 6.19 22.26 -8.40
CA SER A 166 7.08 22.78 -9.45
C SER A 166 7.94 21.64 -9.98
N MET A 167 7.61 21.16 -11.18
CA MET A 167 8.35 20.09 -11.86
C MET A 167 9.21 20.67 -12.98
N ASP A 168 10.41 20.11 -13.16
CA ASP A 168 11.26 20.40 -14.31
C ASP A 168 10.98 19.39 -15.43
N PHE A 169 10.16 19.79 -16.39
CA PHE A 169 9.81 18.96 -17.56
C PHE A 169 10.88 18.96 -18.67
N SER A 170 12.02 19.62 -18.47
CA SER A 170 13.11 19.68 -19.45
C SER A 170 13.88 18.37 -19.58
N HIS A 171 13.81 17.50 -18.59
CA HIS A 171 14.48 16.21 -18.57
C HIS A 171 13.50 15.04 -18.66
N GLN A 172 13.73 14.12 -19.59
CA GLN A 172 12.97 12.86 -19.74
C GLN A 172 13.45 11.80 -18.73
N ALA A 173 13.68 12.19 -17.47
CA ALA A 173 14.12 11.28 -16.43
C ALA A 173 13.13 11.29 -15.27
N TRP A 174 13.07 10.18 -14.57
CA TRP A 174 12.29 10.11 -13.32
C TRP A 174 12.84 11.13 -12.31
N GLN A 175 11.96 11.99 -11.78
CA GLN A 175 12.32 13.00 -10.81
C GLN A 175 11.82 12.61 -9.42
N VAL A 176 12.46 13.14 -8.38
CA VAL A 176 12.11 12.92 -6.99
C VAL A 176 11.42 14.17 -6.44
N PHE A 177 10.27 14.01 -5.82
CA PHE A 177 9.57 15.08 -5.14
C PHE A 177 10.34 15.57 -3.91
N ARG A 178 10.27 16.87 -3.64
CA ARG A 178 10.79 17.46 -2.41
C ARG A 178 9.95 17.05 -1.19
N ASP A 179 10.51 17.13 0.00
CA ASP A 179 9.83 16.72 1.23
C ASP A 179 8.48 17.45 1.45
N THR A 180 8.37 18.71 1.08
CA THR A 180 7.11 19.48 1.15
C THR A 180 6.07 18.97 0.17
N GLU A 181 6.48 18.57 -1.01
CA GLU A 181 5.63 17.97 -2.04
C GLU A 181 5.18 16.58 -1.65
N LEU A 182 6.10 15.75 -1.10
CA LEU A 182 5.78 14.45 -0.54
C LEU A 182 4.75 14.55 0.60
N GLN A 183 4.88 15.56 1.47
CA GLN A 183 3.88 15.81 2.52
C GLN A 183 2.51 16.13 1.94
N LEU A 184 2.44 16.92 0.88
CA LEU A 184 1.19 17.26 0.21
C LEU A 184 0.57 16.03 -0.47
N ILE A 185 1.38 15.25 -1.21
CA ILE A 185 0.98 13.99 -1.82
C ILE A 185 0.43 13.03 -0.77
N ASN A 186 1.15 12.86 0.35
CA ASN A 186 0.74 11.97 1.44
C ASN A 186 -0.62 12.35 2.04
N LYS A 187 -0.84 13.65 2.25
CA LYS A 187 -2.11 14.16 2.76
C LYS A 187 -3.27 13.88 1.79
N TRP A 188 -3.11 14.13 0.50
CA TRP A 188 -4.12 13.82 -0.51
C TRP A 188 -4.37 12.31 -0.62
N ALA A 189 -3.32 11.51 -0.65
CA ALA A 189 -3.43 10.05 -0.67
C ALA A 189 -4.20 9.53 0.56
N PHE A 190 -3.97 10.10 1.74
CA PHE A 190 -4.70 9.75 2.95
C PHE A 190 -6.20 10.06 2.85
N GLU A 191 -6.60 11.15 2.21
CA GLU A 191 -8.01 11.44 1.94
C GLU A 191 -8.63 10.43 0.97
N GLY A 192 -7.89 9.99 -0.06
CA GLY A 192 -8.30 8.88 -0.94
C GLY A 192 -8.48 7.57 -0.17
N GLU A 193 -7.53 7.23 0.70
CA GLU A 193 -7.60 6.04 1.55
C GLU A 193 -8.80 6.06 2.52
N LYS A 194 -9.25 7.23 3.00
CA LYS A 194 -10.47 7.36 3.79
C LYS A 194 -11.71 6.95 3.01
N ILE A 195 -11.77 7.23 1.72
CA ILE A 195 -12.88 6.80 0.86
C ILE A 195 -12.88 5.27 0.72
N ILE A 196 -11.70 4.67 0.54
CA ILE A 196 -11.56 3.22 0.34
C ILE A 196 -11.81 2.44 1.64
N HIS A 197 -11.24 2.90 2.76
CA HIS A 197 -11.18 2.12 4.02
C HIS A 197 -11.95 2.75 5.19
N GLY A 198 -12.44 3.97 5.08
CA GLY A 198 -13.15 4.72 6.12
C GLY A 198 -12.20 5.30 7.17
N LYS A 199 -11.48 4.47 7.91
CA LYS A 199 -10.50 4.88 8.94
C LYS A 199 -9.15 4.20 8.73
N PRO A 200 -8.35 4.67 7.75
CA PRO A 200 -7.00 4.15 7.54
C PRO A 200 -6.07 4.56 8.68
N SER A 201 -5.08 3.71 8.99
CA SER A 201 -4.05 4.01 10.01
C SER A 201 -3.08 5.12 9.59
N GLY A 202 -2.97 5.40 8.31
CA GLY A 202 -1.98 6.31 7.73
C GLY A 202 -0.61 5.67 7.47
N VAL A 203 -0.38 4.43 7.88
CA VAL A 203 0.89 3.72 7.63
C VAL A 203 1.07 3.45 6.15
N ASP A 204 0.05 2.91 5.49
CA ASP A 204 0.13 2.40 4.12
C ASP A 204 0.47 3.52 3.12
N ASN A 205 -0.30 4.61 3.13
CA ASN A 205 -0.03 5.78 2.29
C ASN A 205 1.31 6.44 2.61
N THR A 206 1.70 6.47 3.89
CA THR A 206 2.98 7.03 4.32
C THR A 206 4.15 6.23 3.76
N VAL A 207 4.13 4.90 3.87
CA VAL A 207 5.18 4.05 3.30
C VAL A 207 5.23 4.18 1.78
N SER A 208 4.07 4.14 1.11
CA SER A 208 4.01 4.31 -0.35
C SER A 208 4.44 5.72 -0.80
N THR A 209 4.29 6.75 0.05
CA THR A 209 4.73 8.12 -0.27
C THR A 209 6.22 8.33 -0.04
N TYR A 210 6.75 7.90 1.10
CA TYR A 210 8.14 8.20 1.45
C TYR A 210 9.13 7.11 1.06
N GLY A 211 8.63 5.92 0.71
CA GLY A 211 9.48 4.78 0.38
C GLY A 211 10.29 4.27 1.58
N ASN A 212 11.29 3.44 1.30
CA ASN A 212 12.23 2.91 2.29
C ASN A 212 11.56 2.17 3.46
N LEU A 213 12.22 2.22 4.62
CA LEU A 213 11.77 1.63 5.86
C LEU A 213 11.26 2.71 6.80
N ILE A 214 10.11 2.50 7.38
CA ILE A 214 9.42 3.48 8.23
C ILE A 214 9.03 2.82 9.54
N LYS A 215 9.35 3.49 10.65
CA LYS A 215 8.77 3.26 11.97
C LYS A 215 7.65 4.27 12.16
N PHE A 216 6.46 3.78 12.49
CA PHE A 216 5.28 4.62 12.67
C PHE A 216 4.65 4.32 14.04
N LYS A 217 4.29 5.36 14.77
CA LYS A 217 3.56 5.27 16.06
C LYS A 217 2.65 6.47 16.24
N SER A 218 1.34 6.26 16.32
CA SER A 218 0.35 7.32 16.66
C SER A 218 0.45 8.60 15.83
N GLY A 219 0.79 8.50 14.55
CA GLY A 219 0.97 9.65 13.64
C GLY A 219 2.43 10.11 13.51
N ASP A 220 3.30 9.74 14.46
CA ASP A 220 4.72 10.06 14.39
C ASP A 220 5.43 9.09 13.43
N LEU A 221 6.24 9.67 12.53
CA LEU A 221 6.94 8.95 11.49
C LEU A 221 8.44 9.13 11.66
N THR A 222 9.16 8.01 11.71
CA THR A 222 10.62 7.98 11.68
C THR A 222 11.09 7.15 10.50
N ARG A 223 11.86 7.77 9.59
CA ARG A 223 12.53 7.04 8.50
C ARG A 223 13.72 6.28 9.08
N LEU A 224 13.75 4.98 8.87
CA LEU A 224 14.84 4.13 9.31
C LEU A 224 15.87 4.00 8.18
N LYS A 225 17.13 4.28 8.50
CA LYS A 225 18.24 4.03 7.58
C LYS A 225 18.77 2.63 7.86
N THR A 226 18.91 1.82 6.82
CA THR A 226 19.53 0.50 6.91
C THR A 226 20.38 0.23 5.69
N ASN A 227 21.48 -0.47 5.90
CA ASN A 227 22.31 -1.04 4.83
C ASN A 227 22.24 -2.57 4.86
N MET A 228 21.41 -3.14 5.73
CA MET A 228 21.25 -4.59 5.84
C MET A 228 20.41 -5.11 4.67
N PRO A 229 20.95 -5.93 3.77
CA PRO A 229 20.15 -6.56 2.74
C PRO A 229 19.22 -7.57 3.41
N MET A 230 17.93 -7.51 3.13
CA MET A 230 16.96 -8.51 3.54
C MET A 230 16.32 -9.13 2.31
N LYS A 231 16.28 -10.45 2.27
CA LYS A 231 15.61 -11.19 1.20
C LYS A 231 14.35 -11.81 1.75
N MET A 232 13.24 -11.50 1.12
CA MET A 232 11.92 -11.95 1.52
C MET A 232 11.21 -12.63 0.38
N LEU A 233 10.51 -13.72 0.66
CA LEU A 233 9.57 -14.33 -0.25
C LEU A 233 8.15 -13.89 0.13
N ILE A 234 7.39 -13.40 -0.84
CA ILE A 234 5.97 -13.07 -0.66
C ILE A 234 5.15 -14.17 -1.33
N THR A 235 4.38 -14.89 -0.55
CA THR A 235 3.48 -15.94 -1.04
C THR A 235 2.03 -15.46 -0.97
N ASN A 236 1.36 -15.33 -2.11
CA ASN A 236 -0.05 -14.96 -2.17
C ASN A 236 -0.93 -16.21 -2.00
N THR A 237 -1.74 -16.25 -0.95
CA THR A 237 -2.68 -17.35 -0.69
C THR A 237 -3.86 -17.40 -1.66
N ARG A 238 -4.07 -16.36 -2.47
CA ARG A 238 -5.23 -16.15 -3.35
C ARG A 238 -6.58 -16.15 -2.63
N VAL A 239 -6.59 -16.04 -1.31
CA VAL A 239 -7.78 -15.87 -0.50
C VAL A 239 -8.04 -14.39 -0.32
N GLY A 240 -9.16 -13.91 -0.86
CA GLY A 240 -9.62 -12.53 -0.68
C GLY A 240 -9.99 -12.28 0.78
N ARG A 241 -9.84 -11.03 1.23
CA ARG A 241 -10.08 -10.66 2.62
C ARG A 241 -10.84 -9.34 2.74
N ASN A 242 -11.55 -9.19 3.83
CA ASN A 242 -12.19 -7.93 4.21
C ASN A 242 -11.40 -7.29 5.37
N THR A 243 -10.48 -6.39 5.04
CA THR A 243 -9.64 -5.69 6.01
C THR A 243 -10.47 -4.97 7.07
N LYS A 244 -11.57 -4.31 6.68
CA LYS A 244 -12.45 -3.58 7.60
C LYS A 244 -13.09 -4.50 8.62
N ALA A 245 -13.58 -5.65 8.19
CA ALA A 245 -14.18 -6.65 9.09
C ALA A 245 -13.15 -7.24 10.06
N LEU A 246 -11.92 -7.50 9.61
CA LEU A 246 -10.85 -8.03 10.46
C LEU A 246 -10.41 -7.01 11.52
N VAL A 247 -10.25 -5.74 11.16
CA VAL A 247 -9.94 -4.67 12.12
C VAL A 247 -11.07 -4.52 13.14
N ALA A 248 -12.33 -4.56 12.71
CA ALA A 248 -13.50 -4.52 13.62
C ALA A 248 -13.49 -5.71 14.60
N SER A 249 -13.20 -6.92 14.09
CA SER A 249 -13.14 -8.14 14.93
C SER A 249 -12.06 -8.05 16.02
N VAL A 250 -10.89 -7.48 15.72
CA VAL A 250 -9.84 -7.24 16.73
C VAL A 250 -10.31 -6.22 17.77
N SER A 251 -10.96 -5.13 17.32
CA SER A 251 -11.52 -4.13 18.24
C SER A 251 -12.60 -4.72 19.16
N GLU A 252 -13.48 -5.56 18.64
CA GLU A 252 -14.48 -6.28 19.43
C GLU A 252 -13.84 -7.25 20.44
N ARG A 253 -12.77 -7.97 20.04
CA ARG A 253 -11.99 -8.83 20.93
C ARG A 253 -11.35 -8.02 22.05
N THR A 254 -10.84 -6.83 21.73
CA THR A 254 -10.27 -5.90 22.72
C THR A 254 -11.32 -5.46 23.76
N LEU A 255 -12.54 -5.18 23.33
CA LEU A 255 -13.62 -4.85 24.24
C LEU A 255 -14.01 -6.01 25.17
N ARG A 256 -13.97 -7.25 24.65
CA ARG A 256 -14.30 -8.46 25.45
C ARG A 256 -13.18 -8.86 26.42
N HIS A 257 -11.91 -8.62 26.05
CA HIS A 257 -10.73 -9.07 26.80
C HIS A 257 -9.69 -7.96 26.94
N PRO A 258 -10.02 -6.82 27.60
CA PRO A 258 -9.18 -5.61 27.55
C PRO A 258 -7.78 -5.83 28.10
N SER A 259 -7.62 -6.48 29.24
CA SER A 259 -6.29 -6.70 29.86
C SER A 259 -5.41 -7.64 29.04
N ALA A 260 -5.98 -8.74 28.53
CA ALA A 260 -5.23 -9.68 27.70
C ALA A 260 -4.80 -9.04 26.37
N MET A 261 -5.70 -8.30 25.72
CA MET A 261 -5.38 -7.62 24.47
C MET A 261 -4.38 -6.48 24.66
N ALA A 262 -4.42 -5.76 25.79
CA ALA A 262 -3.40 -4.77 26.11
C ALA A 262 -2.00 -5.42 26.17
N SER A 263 -1.86 -6.55 26.88
CA SER A 263 -0.59 -7.30 26.95
C SER A 263 -0.12 -7.77 25.56
N VAL A 264 -1.06 -8.19 24.70
CA VAL A 264 -0.73 -8.57 23.30
C VAL A 264 -0.21 -7.35 22.54
N PHE A 265 -0.84 -6.20 22.65
CA PHE A 265 -0.41 -4.97 21.97
C PHE A 265 0.94 -4.46 22.49
N ASP A 266 1.19 -4.56 23.81
CA ASP A 266 2.47 -4.21 24.42
C ASP A 266 3.60 -5.13 23.91
N ALA A 267 3.33 -6.43 23.77
CA ALA A 267 4.27 -7.38 23.18
C ALA A 267 4.56 -7.06 21.73
N VAL A 268 3.55 -6.70 20.94
CA VAL A 268 3.75 -6.28 19.53
C VAL A 268 4.56 -4.97 19.46
N ASP A 269 4.32 -4.01 20.36
CA ASP A 269 5.08 -2.76 20.44
C ASP A 269 6.57 -3.05 20.70
N SER A 270 6.86 -3.96 21.65
CA SER A 270 8.23 -4.39 21.96
C SER A 270 8.91 -5.05 20.77
N ILE A 271 8.26 -6.01 20.13
CA ILE A 271 8.76 -6.67 18.91
C ILE A 271 9.06 -5.64 17.82
N SER A 272 8.13 -4.72 17.58
CA SER A 272 8.31 -3.69 16.54
C SER A 272 9.52 -2.78 16.82
N ASN A 273 9.75 -2.42 18.08
CA ASN A 273 10.90 -1.62 18.49
C ASN A 273 12.22 -2.40 18.33
N GLU A 274 12.23 -3.70 18.67
CA GLU A 274 13.41 -4.55 18.49
C GLU A 274 13.73 -4.76 17.01
N VAL A 275 12.73 -5.05 16.16
CA VAL A 275 12.88 -5.13 14.71
C VAL A 275 13.52 -3.85 14.16
N ALA A 276 13.01 -2.68 14.56
CA ALA A 276 13.57 -1.40 14.14
C ALA A 276 15.04 -1.22 14.58
N THR A 277 15.38 -1.65 15.79
CA THR A 277 16.73 -1.56 16.35
C THR A 277 17.71 -2.48 15.61
N ILE A 278 17.32 -3.73 15.34
CA ILE A 278 18.14 -4.68 14.60
C ILE A 278 18.43 -4.16 13.19
N ILE A 279 17.41 -3.67 12.51
CA ILE A 279 17.54 -3.17 11.13
C ILE A 279 18.43 -1.93 11.05
N GLN A 280 18.39 -1.04 12.05
CA GLN A 280 19.22 0.17 12.10
C GLN A 280 20.65 -0.07 12.57
N SER A 281 20.91 -1.20 13.23
CA SER A 281 22.24 -1.47 13.75
C SER A 281 23.27 -1.63 12.61
N PRO A 282 24.54 -1.22 12.80
CA PRO A 282 25.56 -1.31 11.77
C PRO A 282 25.68 -2.71 11.19
N VAL A 283 25.89 -2.81 9.89
CA VAL A 283 26.14 -4.08 9.22
C VAL A 283 27.56 -4.50 9.54
N GLY A 284 27.71 -5.72 10.08
CA GLY A 284 29.01 -6.34 10.34
C GLY A 284 29.45 -7.26 9.21
N ASP A 285 30.24 -8.27 9.59
CA ASP A 285 30.62 -9.38 8.72
C ASP A 285 29.43 -10.34 8.45
N ASP A 286 29.65 -11.35 7.66
CA ASP A 286 28.62 -12.33 7.29
C ASP A 286 28.03 -13.05 8.51
N LEU A 287 28.83 -13.26 9.56
CA LEU A 287 28.36 -13.87 10.81
C LEU A 287 27.37 -12.95 11.53
N ALA A 288 27.70 -11.67 11.64
CA ALA A 288 26.83 -10.66 12.25
C ALA A 288 25.53 -10.47 11.46
N ILE A 289 25.57 -10.61 10.12
CA ILE A 289 24.37 -10.62 9.29
C ILE A 289 23.49 -11.82 9.62
N THR A 290 24.07 -13.02 9.70
CA THR A 290 23.36 -14.26 10.03
C THR A 290 22.68 -14.17 11.40
N GLU A 291 23.39 -13.69 12.44
CA GLU A 291 22.82 -13.50 13.78
C GLU A 291 21.64 -12.53 13.79
N LYS A 292 21.68 -11.48 12.96
CA LYS A 292 20.56 -10.55 12.83
C LYS A 292 19.38 -11.18 12.10
N GLU A 293 19.63 -11.94 11.04
CA GLU A 293 18.58 -12.67 10.31
C GLU A 293 17.90 -13.68 11.23
N GLU A 294 18.64 -14.40 12.08
CA GLU A 294 18.09 -15.32 13.09
C GLU A 294 17.19 -14.57 14.08
N LYS A 295 17.67 -13.47 14.69
CA LYS A 295 16.87 -12.64 15.60
C LYS A 295 15.61 -12.08 14.95
N LEU A 296 15.71 -11.62 13.70
CA LEU A 296 14.54 -11.15 12.95
C LEU A 296 13.55 -12.28 12.69
N GLY A 297 14.04 -13.49 12.40
CA GLY A 297 13.22 -14.69 12.23
C GLY A 297 12.42 -15.01 13.49
N GLU A 298 13.08 -15.05 14.66
CA GLU A 298 12.43 -15.28 15.96
C GLU A 298 11.34 -14.21 16.24
N LEU A 299 11.65 -12.93 16.00
CA LEU A 299 10.67 -11.84 16.19
C LEU A 299 9.48 -11.94 15.20
N MET A 300 9.70 -12.42 13.98
CA MET A 300 8.64 -12.69 13.02
C MET A 300 7.72 -13.81 13.50
N GLU A 301 8.27 -14.90 14.06
CA GLU A 301 7.50 -16.01 14.63
C GLU A 301 6.71 -15.58 15.86
N MET A 302 7.31 -14.82 16.77
CA MET A 302 6.64 -14.25 17.93
C MET A 302 5.46 -13.35 17.49
N ASN A 303 5.71 -12.47 16.51
CA ASN A 303 4.66 -11.61 15.98
C ASN A 303 3.51 -12.42 15.34
N GLN A 304 3.84 -13.49 14.59
CA GLN A 304 2.84 -14.41 14.03
C GLN A 304 1.96 -15.04 15.12
N GLY A 305 2.56 -15.50 16.20
CA GLY A 305 1.83 -16.05 17.36
C GLY A 305 0.87 -15.04 17.97
N LEU A 306 1.28 -13.77 18.11
CA LEU A 306 0.42 -12.69 18.61
C LEU A 306 -0.71 -12.36 17.63
N LEU A 307 -0.47 -12.41 16.31
CA LEU A 307 -1.52 -12.24 15.30
C LEU A 307 -2.53 -13.39 15.33
N GLN A 308 -2.10 -14.63 15.63
CA GLN A 308 -3.01 -15.75 15.91
C GLN A 308 -3.83 -15.49 17.19
N CYS A 309 -3.24 -14.96 18.24
CA CYS A 309 -3.96 -14.54 19.48
C CYS A 309 -5.02 -13.48 19.17
N MET A 310 -4.74 -12.55 18.26
CA MET A 310 -5.73 -11.57 17.78
C MET A 310 -6.86 -12.19 16.95
N GLY A 311 -6.70 -13.44 16.46
CA GLY A 311 -7.69 -14.17 15.68
C GLY A 311 -7.75 -13.75 14.21
N VAL A 312 -6.64 -13.28 13.66
CA VAL A 312 -6.57 -12.77 12.28
C VAL A 312 -5.84 -13.72 11.32
N SER A 313 -5.43 -14.91 11.77
CA SER A 313 -4.91 -15.94 10.89
C SER A 313 -6.01 -16.65 10.11
N HIS A 314 -5.62 -17.46 9.12
CA HIS A 314 -6.51 -18.21 8.25
C HIS A 314 -5.87 -19.55 7.85
N SER A 315 -6.68 -20.58 7.56
CA SER A 315 -6.18 -21.92 7.20
C SER A 315 -5.20 -21.91 6.03
N SER A 316 -5.41 -21.05 5.04
CA SER A 316 -4.47 -20.88 3.92
C SER A 316 -3.12 -20.30 4.34
N ILE A 317 -3.11 -19.38 5.30
CA ILE A 317 -1.89 -18.83 5.90
C ILE A 317 -1.17 -19.92 6.68
N GLU A 318 -1.87 -20.65 7.55
CA GLU A 318 -1.33 -21.76 8.35
C GLU A 318 -0.72 -22.86 7.46
N THR A 319 -1.27 -23.08 6.28
CA THR A 319 -0.71 -24.02 5.30
C THR A 319 0.66 -23.57 4.80
N VAL A 320 0.81 -22.28 4.50
CA VAL A 320 2.10 -21.71 4.08
C VAL A 320 3.10 -21.78 5.24
N LEU A 321 2.70 -21.36 6.46
CA LEU A 321 3.58 -21.38 7.65
C LEU A 321 4.12 -22.79 7.90
N ARG A 322 3.26 -23.81 7.94
CA ARG A 322 3.67 -25.22 8.11
C ARG A 322 4.54 -25.74 6.98
N THR A 323 4.39 -25.20 5.79
CA THR A 323 5.23 -25.59 4.65
C THR A 323 6.62 -24.99 4.76
N THR A 324 6.73 -23.71 5.10
CA THR A 324 8.03 -23.03 5.26
C THR A 324 8.80 -23.51 6.48
N GLU A 325 8.12 -23.85 7.58
CA GLU A 325 8.69 -24.43 8.80
C GLU A 325 9.48 -25.74 8.53
N LYS A 326 9.00 -26.60 7.61
CA LYS A 326 9.72 -27.81 7.20
C LYS A 326 11.13 -27.54 6.67
N TYR A 327 11.35 -26.32 6.18
CA TYR A 327 12.63 -25.84 5.65
C TYR A 327 13.34 -24.90 6.62
N LYS A 328 12.86 -24.81 7.87
CA LYS A 328 13.39 -23.92 8.92
C LYS A 328 13.37 -22.44 8.49
N LEU A 329 12.33 -22.04 7.76
CA LEU A 329 12.14 -20.67 7.32
C LEU A 329 11.06 -20.00 8.17
N CYS A 330 11.37 -18.83 8.71
CA CYS A 330 10.46 -18.03 9.51
C CYS A 330 9.48 -17.27 8.60
N SER A 331 8.20 -17.38 8.91
CA SER A 331 7.13 -16.78 8.10
C SER A 331 6.05 -16.16 8.97
N LYS A 332 5.41 -15.13 8.44
CA LYS A 332 4.27 -14.45 9.08
C LYS A 332 3.28 -13.92 8.05
N LEU A 333 2.03 -13.76 8.44
CA LEU A 333 1.05 -13.04 7.62
C LEU A 333 1.42 -11.56 7.44
N ILE A 334 0.90 -10.92 6.40
CA ILE A 334 1.08 -9.50 6.12
C ILE A 334 -0.25 -8.76 6.22
N GLY A 335 -0.25 -7.63 6.88
CA GLY A 335 -1.38 -6.71 6.98
C GLY A 335 -2.52 -7.27 7.82
N ALA A 336 -3.77 -7.21 7.32
CA ALA A 336 -4.94 -7.57 8.14
C ALA A 336 -5.12 -9.07 8.40
N GLY A 337 -4.42 -9.95 7.67
CA GLY A 337 -4.66 -11.40 7.79
C GLY A 337 -5.95 -11.85 7.10
N GLY A 338 -6.52 -12.99 7.54
CA GLY A 338 -7.72 -13.57 6.96
C GLY A 338 -7.54 -14.15 5.56
N GLY A 339 -6.33 -14.24 5.07
CA GLY A 339 -5.90 -14.56 3.71
C GLY A 339 -4.83 -13.57 3.24
N GLY A 340 -4.78 -13.25 1.95
CA GLY A 340 -3.79 -12.35 1.38
C GLY A 340 -2.41 -12.97 1.28
N CYS A 341 -1.35 -12.23 1.67
CA CYS A 341 0.04 -12.68 1.53
C CYS A 341 0.67 -13.10 2.86
N VAL A 342 1.63 -14.01 2.74
CA VAL A 342 2.57 -14.44 3.80
C VAL A 342 3.97 -13.99 3.41
N LEU A 343 4.70 -13.43 4.39
CA LEU A 343 6.09 -13.02 4.28
C LEU A 343 6.98 -14.11 4.87
N THR A 344 7.98 -14.53 4.13
CA THR A 344 8.98 -15.51 4.57
C THR A 344 10.37 -14.91 4.49
N LEU A 345 11.11 -14.91 5.57
CA LEU A 345 12.52 -14.48 5.58
C LEU A 345 13.39 -15.54 4.88
N LEU A 346 14.23 -15.09 3.96
CA LEU A 346 15.20 -15.93 3.26
C LEU A 346 16.61 -15.58 3.76
N PRO A 347 17.21 -16.39 4.66
CA PRO A 347 18.55 -16.15 5.15
C PRO A 347 19.61 -16.17 4.05
N THR A 348 20.59 -15.28 4.16
CA THR A 348 21.63 -15.10 3.14
C THR A 348 22.46 -16.36 2.91
N CYS A 349 22.74 -17.12 3.97
CA CYS A 349 23.53 -18.35 3.91
C CYS A 349 22.82 -19.52 3.19
N ILE A 350 21.50 -19.51 3.10
CA ILE A 350 20.71 -20.63 2.54
C ILE A 350 20.42 -20.44 1.03
N LEU A 351 20.72 -19.30 0.46
CA LEU A 351 20.36 -18.97 -0.92
C LEU A 351 20.93 -19.92 -1.99
N SER A 352 22.15 -20.43 -1.80
CA SER A 352 22.74 -21.43 -2.70
C SER A 352 21.98 -22.76 -2.66
N VAL A 353 21.39 -23.07 -1.51
CA VAL A 353 20.63 -24.32 -1.27
C VAL A 353 19.17 -24.14 -1.71
N ILE A 354 18.55 -22.97 -1.44
CA ILE A 354 17.15 -22.68 -1.81
C ILE A 354 16.98 -22.58 -3.33
N CYS A 355 17.92 -22.02 -4.08
CA CYS A 355 17.86 -22.05 -5.55
C CYS A 355 17.73 -23.49 -6.09
N SER A 356 18.37 -24.47 -5.44
CA SER A 356 18.22 -25.88 -5.79
C SER A 356 16.92 -26.48 -5.26
N TYR A 357 16.44 -26.04 -4.09
CA TYR A 357 15.19 -26.54 -3.47
C TYR A 357 13.94 -25.84 -3.98
N MET A 358 13.99 -24.58 -4.40
CA MET A 358 12.82 -23.89 -5.02
C MET A 358 12.40 -24.56 -6.34
N LEU A 359 13.34 -25.19 -7.07
CA LEU A 359 13.02 -26.08 -8.18
C LEU A 359 12.26 -27.35 -7.73
N CYS A 360 12.32 -27.71 -6.47
CA CYS A 360 11.66 -28.88 -5.86
C CYS A 360 10.39 -28.54 -5.08
N MET A 361 9.96 -27.28 -5.02
CA MET A 361 8.75 -26.83 -4.31
C MET A 361 7.59 -26.52 -5.27
N PRO A 362 6.99 -27.51 -5.96
CA PRO A 362 5.88 -27.25 -6.90
C PRO A 362 4.69 -26.57 -6.22
N PHE A 363 4.51 -26.76 -4.91
CA PHE A 363 3.39 -26.17 -4.17
C PHE A 363 3.51 -24.64 -3.98
N LEU A 364 4.72 -24.10 -3.75
CA LEU A 364 4.91 -22.65 -3.68
C LEU A 364 4.78 -21.97 -5.04
N PHE A 365 5.21 -22.63 -6.12
CA PHE A 365 5.01 -22.14 -7.49
C PHE A 365 3.54 -22.11 -7.93
N THR A 366 2.71 -23.06 -7.46
CA THR A 366 1.26 -23.03 -7.72
C THR A 366 0.52 -21.90 -7.01
N LEU A 367 1.12 -21.31 -5.96
CA LEU A 367 0.57 -20.19 -5.19
C LEU A 367 0.98 -18.80 -5.73
N ASN A 368 1.63 -18.68 -6.89
CA ASN A 368 2.19 -17.41 -7.39
C ASN A 368 3.08 -16.73 -6.35
N SER A 369 4.14 -17.41 -5.95
CA SER A 369 5.15 -16.82 -5.07
C SER A 369 6.01 -15.84 -5.85
N LEU A 370 6.10 -14.62 -5.36
CA LEU A 370 6.93 -13.57 -5.91
C LEU A 370 8.14 -13.38 -4.97
N SER A 371 9.34 -13.67 -5.47
CA SER A 371 10.56 -13.37 -4.73
C SER A 371 10.85 -11.88 -4.85
N VAL A 372 10.69 -11.15 -3.77
CA VAL A 372 10.98 -9.72 -3.71
C VAL A 372 12.26 -9.53 -2.92
N TYR A 373 13.25 -8.91 -3.56
CA TYR A 373 14.43 -8.43 -2.87
C TYR A 373 14.09 -7.09 -2.25
N LEU A 374 14.13 -7.00 -0.92
CA LEU A 374 14.09 -5.72 -0.24
C LEU A 374 15.47 -5.07 -0.40
N GLN A 375 15.70 -4.45 -1.54
CA GLN A 375 16.80 -3.53 -1.70
C GLN A 375 16.30 -2.16 -1.26
N PHE A 376 16.74 -1.71 -0.09
CA PHE A 376 16.43 -0.38 0.41
C PHE A 376 17.17 0.65 -0.42
N GLN A 377 16.54 1.11 -1.51
CA GLN A 377 17.06 2.22 -2.29
C GLN A 377 16.51 3.54 -1.74
N PRO A 378 17.33 4.58 -1.66
CA PRO A 378 16.84 5.91 -1.35
C PRO A 378 15.82 6.34 -2.42
N ASN A 379 14.73 6.93 -1.96
CA ASN A 379 13.57 7.43 -2.71
C ASN A 379 13.81 7.60 -4.21
N SER A 380 13.13 6.81 -5.00
CA SER A 380 13.03 7.04 -6.43
C SER A 380 11.57 7.10 -6.83
N TYR A 381 10.95 8.26 -6.60
CA TYR A 381 9.73 8.65 -7.30
C TYR A 381 10.15 9.30 -8.61
N TYR A 382 9.59 8.87 -9.72
CA TYR A 382 10.12 9.21 -11.00
C TYR A 382 8.98 9.58 -11.94
N LEU A 383 9.12 10.74 -12.55
CA LEU A 383 8.33 11.14 -13.72
C LEU A 383 9.23 11.00 -14.95
N PRO A 384 8.79 10.38 -16.03
CA PRO A 384 9.51 10.50 -17.31
C PRO A 384 9.21 11.84 -17.96
#